data_2eb55e5069ee2f30342616773a15d14d
#
_entry.id   2eb55e5069ee2f30342616773a15d14d
#
_cell.length_a   1.000
_cell.length_b   1.000
_cell.length_c   1.000
_cell.angle_alpha   90.00
_cell.angle_beta   90.00
_cell.angle_gamma   90.00
#
_symmetry.space_group_name_H-M   'P 1'
#
loop_
_entity.id
_entity.type
_entity.pdbx_description
1 polymer ?
#
loop_
_entity_poly.entity_id
_entity_poly.type
_entity_poly.pdbx_seq_one_letter_code
_entity_poly.pdbx_strand_id
1 'polypeptide(L)'
;AQRSTGGTLADGAQVYLADTMGEMDMWYTLSAIVFLGGSFSDVGGHTPFEPAAAHTAILHGPRYANFREAYAAFQLADASVEVADGPALATAVHDLLTHPSRAAQLAANARPLARDGADVLPEITRDLFALAGIEEASARA
;
A
#
# COMPACT_ATOMS: atom_id res chain seq x y z
N ALA A 1 12.80 17.77 -7.86
CA ALA A 1 13.60 16.80 -8.64
C ALA A 1 12.68 15.75 -9.27
N GLN A 2 13.13 15.08 -10.33
CA GLN A 2 12.36 14.11 -11.10
C GLN A 2 13.23 12.88 -11.38
N ARG A 3 12.69 11.68 -11.17
CA ARG A 3 13.41 10.41 -11.25
C ARG A 3 13.89 10.11 -12.67
N SER A 4 13.01 10.22 -13.67
CA SER A 4 13.29 9.87 -15.08
C SER A 4 14.41 10.70 -15.71
N THR A 5 14.69 11.89 -15.17
CA THR A 5 15.76 12.75 -15.65
C THR A 5 17.10 12.53 -14.95
N GLY A 6 17.19 11.52 -14.06
CA GLY A 6 18.37 11.28 -13.23
C GLY A 6 18.62 12.37 -12.18
N GLY A 7 17.61 13.20 -11.90
CA GLY A 7 17.69 14.26 -10.91
C GLY A 7 17.90 13.71 -9.51
N THR A 8 18.98 14.14 -8.84
CA THR A 8 19.19 13.88 -7.42
C THR A 8 18.34 14.84 -6.60
N LEU A 9 17.95 14.43 -5.39
CA LEU A 9 17.35 15.34 -4.41
C LEU A 9 18.38 16.46 -4.12
N ALA A 10 18.02 17.67 -4.52
CA ALA A 10 18.78 18.85 -4.10
C ALA A 10 18.52 19.14 -2.63
N ASP A 11 19.50 19.71 -1.93
CA ASP A 11 19.30 20.17 -0.56
C ASP A 11 18.10 21.13 -0.48
N GLY A 12 17.15 20.82 0.41
CA GLY A 12 15.92 21.58 0.58
C GLY A 12 14.78 21.24 -0.39
N ALA A 13 14.92 20.24 -1.26
CA ALA A 13 13.82 19.80 -2.11
C ALA A 13 12.67 19.23 -1.27
N GLN A 14 11.50 19.82 -1.40
CA GLN A 14 10.29 19.38 -0.69
C GLN A 14 9.49 18.33 -1.45
N VAL A 15 9.70 18.22 -2.76
CA VAL A 15 8.98 17.31 -3.65
C VAL A 15 9.94 16.58 -4.57
N TYR A 16 9.76 15.28 -4.68
CA TYR A 16 10.42 14.41 -5.63
C TYR A 16 9.37 13.70 -6.49
N LEU A 17 9.46 13.85 -7.80
CA LEU A 17 8.57 13.18 -8.75
C LEU A 17 9.20 11.83 -9.12
N ALA A 18 8.58 10.75 -8.66
CA ALA A 18 8.93 9.37 -9.00
C ALA A 18 8.07 8.90 -10.18
N ASP A 19 8.51 9.18 -11.39
CA ASP A 19 7.79 8.96 -12.64
C ASP A 19 8.33 7.79 -13.47
N THR A 20 8.99 6.83 -12.81
CA THR A 20 9.50 5.60 -13.42
C THR A 20 8.66 4.40 -13.01
N MET A 21 8.54 3.42 -13.92
CA MET A 21 7.81 2.17 -13.66
C MET A 21 8.69 1.15 -12.95
N GLY A 22 8.05 0.25 -12.16
CA GLY A 22 8.73 -0.88 -11.52
C GLY A 22 9.50 -0.56 -10.24
N GLU A 23 9.35 0.64 -9.68
CA GLU A 23 10.05 1.10 -8.48
C GLU A 23 9.12 1.31 -7.26
N MET A 24 7.84 0.90 -7.33
CA MET A 24 6.86 1.19 -6.26
C MET A 24 7.25 0.58 -4.92
N ASP A 25 7.79 -0.63 -4.88
CA ASP A 25 8.24 -1.29 -3.64
C ASP A 25 9.31 -0.47 -2.92
N MET A 26 10.23 0.13 -3.68
CA MET A 26 11.25 1.00 -3.12
C MET A 26 10.61 2.26 -2.50
N TRP A 27 9.66 2.88 -3.20
CA TRP A 27 9.00 4.10 -2.70
C TRP A 27 8.15 3.82 -1.47
N TYR A 28 7.44 2.70 -1.42
CA TYR A 28 6.73 2.28 -0.21
C TYR A 28 7.71 2.06 0.96
N THR A 29 8.81 1.34 0.74
CA THR A 29 9.80 1.06 1.78
C THR A 29 10.47 2.33 2.35
N LEU A 30 10.63 3.36 1.52
CA LEU A 30 11.21 4.65 1.94
C LEU A 30 10.20 5.59 2.61
N SER A 31 8.92 5.28 2.55
CA SER A 31 7.84 6.16 3.02
C SER A 31 7.31 5.73 4.38
N ALA A 32 7.20 6.65 5.33
CA ALA A 32 6.50 6.39 6.60
C ALA A 32 4.97 6.44 6.44
N ILE A 33 4.49 7.25 5.50
CA ILE A 33 3.07 7.50 5.26
C ILE A 33 2.84 7.45 3.75
N VAL A 34 1.80 6.76 3.32
CA VAL A 34 1.38 6.63 1.92
C VAL A 34 -0.08 7.05 1.78
N PHE A 35 -0.36 7.94 0.85
CA PHE A 35 -1.71 8.18 0.38
C PHE A 35 -1.95 7.44 -0.94
N LEU A 36 -2.92 6.52 -0.95
CA LEU A 36 -3.29 5.76 -2.13
C LEU A 36 -4.18 6.59 -3.06
N GLY A 37 -3.59 7.06 -4.14
CA GLY A 37 -4.25 7.86 -5.18
C GLY A 37 -5.38 7.10 -5.88
N GLY A 38 -6.13 7.79 -6.78
CA GLY A 38 -7.30 7.22 -7.43
C GLY A 38 -8.53 7.07 -6.52
N SER A 39 -8.36 7.22 -5.21
CA SER A 39 -9.44 7.13 -4.21
C SER A 39 -10.20 8.45 -4.01
N PHE A 40 -9.79 9.53 -4.66
CA PHE A 40 -10.56 10.79 -4.78
C PHE A 40 -11.27 10.93 -6.13
N SER A 41 -11.09 9.99 -7.03
CA SER A 41 -11.66 10.00 -8.37
C SER A 41 -12.40 8.70 -8.67
N ASP A 42 -13.02 8.61 -9.84
CA ASP A 42 -13.80 7.43 -10.27
C ASP A 42 -12.92 6.25 -10.74
N VAL A 43 -11.60 6.33 -10.53
CA VAL A 43 -10.65 5.20 -10.77
C VAL A 43 -10.96 4.00 -9.87
N GLY A 44 -11.56 4.22 -8.68
CA GLY A 44 -11.99 3.15 -7.78
C GLY A 44 -10.91 2.66 -6.81
N GLY A 45 -9.88 3.48 -6.59
CA GLY A 45 -8.81 3.23 -5.61
C GLY A 45 -7.69 2.32 -6.11
N HIS A 46 -6.73 2.06 -5.23
CA HIS A 46 -5.63 1.12 -5.42
C HIS A 46 -5.57 0.13 -4.26
N THR A 47 -4.87 -1.00 -4.48
CA THR A 47 -4.70 -2.04 -3.48
C THR A 47 -3.95 -1.53 -2.23
N PRO A 48 -4.43 -1.82 -1.00
CA PRO A 48 -3.73 -1.44 0.22
C PRO A 48 -2.66 -2.45 0.65
N PHE A 49 -2.57 -3.62 0.02
CA PHE A 49 -1.70 -4.71 0.48
C PHE A 49 -0.22 -4.43 0.27
N GLU A 50 0.18 -3.80 -0.84
CA GLU A 50 1.58 -3.48 -1.13
C GLU A 50 2.17 -2.50 -0.09
N PRO A 51 1.57 -1.33 0.19
CA PRO A 51 2.08 -0.44 1.22
C PRO A 51 1.98 -1.06 2.63
N ALA A 52 1.00 -1.92 2.90
CA ALA A 52 0.91 -2.65 4.17
C ALA A 52 2.09 -3.63 4.35
N ALA A 53 2.49 -4.34 3.29
CA ALA A 53 3.66 -5.20 3.29
C ALA A 53 4.96 -4.41 3.54
N ALA A 54 5.05 -3.18 3.04
CA ALA A 54 6.17 -2.28 3.22
C ALA A 54 6.18 -1.53 4.58
N HIS A 55 5.23 -1.82 5.46
CA HIS A 55 5.12 -1.20 6.80
C HIS A 55 4.90 0.32 6.81
N THR A 56 4.06 0.82 5.94
CA THR A 56 3.69 2.23 5.89
C THR A 56 2.32 2.48 6.54
N ALA A 57 2.12 3.68 7.08
CA ALA A 57 0.78 4.15 7.46
C ALA A 57 0.00 4.51 6.19
N ILE A 58 -1.21 3.97 6.06
CA ILE A 58 -2.01 4.07 4.84
C ILE A 58 -3.13 5.08 5.02
N LEU A 59 -3.17 6.06 4.10
CA LEU A 59 -4.28 7.00 3.93
C LEU A 59 -4.96 6.74 2.57
N HIS A 60 -6.28 6.88 2.53
CA HIS A 60 -7.04 6.76 1.28
C HIS A 60 -8.28 7.66 1.29
N GLY A 61 -8.80 7.98 0.12
CA GLY A 61 -10.08 8.66 -0.03
C GLY A 61 -11.27 7.68 0.01
N PRO A 62 -12.53 8.18 -0.14
CA PRO A 62 -13.74 7.37 0.01
C PRO A 62 -14.09 6.52 -1.22
N ARG A 63 -13.35 6.65 -2.35
CA ARG A 63 -13.66 5.98 -3.60
C ARG A 63 -12.74 4.78 -3.85
N TYR A 64 -13.08 3.63 -3.29
CA TYR A 64 -12.31 2.39 -3.38
C TYR A 64 -13.17 1.19 -3.83
N ALA A 65 -14.05 1.40 -4.80
CA ALA A 65 -15.02 0.41 -5.25
C ALA A 65 -14.39 -0.91 -5.69
N ASN A 66 -13.17 -0.87 -6.26
CA ASN A 66 -12.44 -2.05 -6.74
C ASN A 66 -11.85 -2.90 -5.58
N PHE A 67 -11.72 -2.34 -4.37
CA PHE A 67 -11.07 -2.96 -3.22
C PHE A 67 -11.91 -2.89 -1.95
N ARG A 68 -13.23 -2.90 -2.10
CA ARG A 68 -14.20 -2.67 -1.01
C ARG A 68 -13.99 -3.62 0.17
N GLU A 69 -13.82 -4.91 -0.10
CA GLU A 69 -13.61 -5.93 0.93
C GLU A 69 -12.28 -5.74 1.66
N ALA A 70 -11.20 -5.43 0.92
CA ALA A 70 -9.90 -5.14 1.50
C ALA A 70 -9.98 -3.95 2.46
N TYR A 71 -10.54 -2.82 2.01
CA TYR A 71 -10.66 -1.64 2.87
C TYR A 71 -11.59 -1.85 4.06
N ALA A 72 -12.63 -2.67 3.95
CA ALA A 72 -13.46 -3.03 5.09
C ALA A 72 -12.65 -3.79 6.17
N ALA A 73 -11.79 -4.73 5.77
CA ALA A 73 -10.87 -5.41 6.69
C ALA A 73 -9.85 -4.46 7.31
N PHE A 74 -9.28 -3.54 6.53
CA PHE A 74 -8.32 -2.55 7.01
C PHE A 74 -8.96 -1.56 8.01
N GLN A 75 -10.19 -1.13 7.77
CA GLN A 75 -10.92 -0.27 8.70
C GLN A 75 -11.25 -0.99 10.01
N LEU A 76 -11.70 -2.25 9.93
CA LEU A 76 -12.00 -3.07 11.11
C LEU A 76 -10.77 -3.28 12.00
N ALA A 77 -9.59 -3.40 11.39
CA ALA A 77 -8.32 -3.59 12.08
C ALA A 77 -7.65 -2.28 12.52
N ASP A 78 -8.25 -1.11 12.30
CA ASP A 78 -7.61 0.21 12.48
C ASP A 78 -6.24 0.28 11.77
N ALA A 79 -6.21 -0.17 10.51
CA ALA A 79 -5.01 -0.35 9.69
C ALA A 79 -4.86 0.71 8.59
N SER A 80 -5.85 1.56 8.40
CA SER A 80 -5.82 2.68 7.45
C SER A 80 -6.71 3.83 7.94
N VAL A 81 -6.50 5.02 7.36
CA VAL A 81 -7.33 6.20 7.64
C VAL A 81 -7.99 6.67 6.36
N GLU A 82 -9.33 6.69 6.37
CA GLU A 82 -10.11 7.30 5.31
C GLU A 82 -10.15 8.82 5.49
N VAL A 83 -9.89 9.57 4.43
CA VAL A 83 -9.94 11.03 4.39
C VAL A 83 -10.93 11.48 3.31
N ALA A 84 -11.78 12.42 3.64
CA ALA A 84 -12.88 12.82 2.77
C ALA A 84 -12.41 13.64 1.54
N ASP A 85 -11.37 14.45 1.71
CA ASP A 85 -10.89 15.43 0.72
C ASP A 85 -9.43 15.85 0.97
N GLY A 86 -8.94 16.79 0.16
CA GLY A 86 -7.57 17.31 0.28
C GLY A 86 -7.27 17.99 1.62
N PRO A 87 -8.12 18.87 2.16
CA PRO A 87 -7.95 19.42 3.50
C PRO A 87 -7.87 18.38 4.60
N ALA A 88 -8.73 17.35 4.57
CA ALA A 88 -8.69 16.23 5.52
C ALA A 88 -7.39 15.41 5.37
N LEU A 89 -6.93 15.17 4.14
CA LEU A 89 -5.65 14.54 3.86
C LEU A 89 -4.49 15.32 4.47
N ALA A 90 -4.44 16.64 4.26
CA ALA A 90 -3.38 17.49 4.82
C ALA A 90 -3.35 17.41 6.35
N THR A 91 -4.53 17.42 6.99
CA THR A 91 -4.65 17.29 8.45
C THR A 91 -4.15 15.91 8.92
N ALA A 92 -4.54 14.83 8.26
CA ALA A 92 -4.14 13.48 8.62
C ALA A 92 -2.63 13.26 8.43
N VAL A 93 -2.05 13.76 7.35
CA VAL A 93 -0.59 13.71 7.12
C VAL A 93 0.16 14.48 8.19
N HIS A 94 -0.28 15.70 8.52
CA HIS A 94 0.32 16.50 9.59
C HIS A 94 0.26 15.77 10.94
N ASP A 95 -0.88 15.21 11.28
CA ASP A 95 -1.06 14.45 12.52
C ASP A 95 -0.09 13.26 12.60
N LEU A 96 0.00 12.45 11.55
CA LEU A 96 0.89 11.28 11.51
C LEU A 96 2.39 11.67 11.51
N LEU A 97 2.76 12.79 10.93
CA LEU A 97 4.13 13.32 10.97
C LEU A 97 4.51 13.83 12.37
N THR A 98 3.56 14.42 13.09
CA THR A 98 3.78 14.94 14.45
C THR A 98 3.61 13.88 15.53
N HIS A 99 2.94 12.75 15.21
CA HIS A 99 2.75 11.60 16.11
C HIS A 99 3.26 10.30 15.47
N PRO A 100 4.58 10.09 15.35
CA PRO A 100 5.15 8.91 14.67
C PRO A 100 4.70 7.57 15.27
N SER A 101 4.39 7.52 16.56
CA SER A 101 3.87 6.32 17.21
C SER A 101 2.51 5.89 16.65
N ARG A 102 1.65 6.84 16.26
CA ARG A 102 0.37 6.57 15.62
C ARG A 102 0.57 6.02 14.21
N ALA A 103 1.48 6.60 13.43
CA ALA A 103 1.83 6.06 12.11
C ALA A 103 2.37 4.64 12.22
N ALA A 104 3.27 4.37 13.16
CA ALA A 104 3.79 3.03 13.41
C ALA A 104 2.71 2.04 13.85
N GLN A 105 1.72 2.47 14.65
CA GLN A 105 0.61 1.60 15.06
C GLN A 105 -0.28 1.22 13.87
N LEU A 106 -0.65 2.18 13.01
CA LEU A 106 -1.41 1.90 11.78
C LEU A 106 -0.66 0.90 10.89
N ALA A 107 0.64 1.11 10.66
CA ALA A 107 1.48 0.20 9.88
C ALA A 107 1.57 -1.20 10.51
N ALA A 108 1.68 -1.29 11.84
CA ALA A 108 1.69 -2.56 12.55
C ALA A 108 0.37 -3.33 12.43
N ASN A 109 -0.76 -2.62 12.48
CA ASN A 109 -2.10 -3.19 12.30
C ASN A 109 -2.33 -3.68 10.85
N ALA A 110 -1.75 -3.00 9.85
CA ALA A 110 -1.90 -3.33 8.43
C ALA A 110 -1.11 -4.59 8.02
N ARG A 111 0.04 -4.83 8.65
CA ARG A 111 0.96 -5.91 8.27
C ARG A 111 0.37 -7.32 8.26
N PRO A 112 -0.42 -7.77 9.26
CA PRO A 112 -1.05 -9.09 9.22
C PRO A 112 -1.94 -9.26 7.99
N LEU A 113 -2.73 -8.24 7.65
CA LEU A 113 -3.65 -8.29 6.50
C LEU A 113 -2.91 -8.47 5.16
N ALA A 114 -1.72 -7.88 5.03
CA ALA A 114 -0.89 -8.08 3.84
C ALA A 114 -0.35 -9.52 3.72
N ARG A 115 -0.07 -10.19 4.85
CA ARG A 115 0.39 -11.59 4.87
C ARG A 115 -0.73 -12.53 4.50
N ASP A 116 -1.91 -12.36 5.08
CA ASP A 116 -3.08 -13.19 4.79
C ASP A 116 -3.44 -13.13 3.29
N GLY A 117 -3.30 -11.95 2.66
CA GLY A 117 -3.48 -11.79 1.21
C GLY A 117 -2.41 -12.49 0.36
N ALA A 118 -1.18 -12.59 0.86
CA ALA A 118 -0.08 -13.27 0.16
C ALA A 118 -0.17 -14.80 0.27
N ASP A 119 -0.71 -15.32 1.36
CA ASP A 119 -0.84 -16.77 1.61
C ASP A 119 -1.93 -17.44 0.73
N VAL A 120 -2.82 -16.65 0.14
CA VAL A 120 -3.84 -17.16 -0.80
C VAL A 120 -3.23 -17.63 -2.13
N LEU A 121 -2.13 -17.03 -2.60
CA LEU A 121 -1.49 -17.39 -3.87
C LEU A 121 -0.97 -18.86 -3.90
N PRO A 122 -0.26 -19.36 -2.88
CA PRO A 122 0.14 -20.76 -2.82
C PRO A 122 -1.04 -21.74 -2.83
N GLU A 123 -2.14 -21.40 -2.15
CA GLU A 123 -3.35 -22.23 -2.14
C GLU A 123 -4.00 -22.30 -3.52
N ILE A 124 -4.22 -21.13 -4.15
CA ILE A 124 -4.77 -21.07 -5.52
C ILE A 124 -3.86 -21.81 -6.50
N THR A 125 -2.55 -21.65 -6.39
CA THR A 125 -1.58 -22.34 -7.28
C THR A 125 -1.69 -23.85 -7.11
N ARG A 126 -1.74 -24.36 -5.90
CA ARG A 126 -1.92 -25.79 -5.61
C ARG A 126 -3.24 -26.31 -6.18
N ASP A 127 -4.34 -25.57 -5.98
CA ASP A 127 -5.65 -25.96 -6.46
C ASP A 127 -5.72 -25.96 -7.99
N LEU A 128 -5.07 -25.00 -8.65
CA LEU A 128 -4.95 -24.96 -10.11
C LEU A 128 -4.13 -26.14 -10.65
N PHE A 129 -3.03 -26.49 -10.00
CA PHE A 129 -2.21 -27.64 -10.38
C PHE A 129 -2.99 -28.95 -10.20
N ALA A 130 -3.74 -29.09 -9.10
CA ALA A 130 -4.60 -30.24 -8.87
C ALA A 130 -5.70 -30.38 -9.95
N LEU A 131 -6.36 -29.27 -10.31
CA LEU A 131 -7.36 -29.24 -11.37
C LEU A 131 -6.78 -29.53 -12.76
N ALA A 132 -5.53 -29.11 -13.02
CA ALA A 132 -4.83 -29.33 -14.28
C ALA A 132 -4.17 -30.73 -14.36
N GLY A 133 -4.22 -31.54 -13.30
CA GLY A 133 -3.52 -32.83 -13.24
C GLY A 133 -2.00 -32.71 -13.29
N ILE A 134 -1.46 -31.57 -12.87
CA ILE A 134 -0.01 -31.29 -12.83
C ILE A 134 0.48 -31.61 -11.41
N GLU A 135 1.34 -32.62 -11.26
CA GLU A 135 2.04 -32.86 -9.98
C GLU A 135 3.03 -31.73 -9.71
N GLU A 136 3.03 -31.18 -8.47
CA GLU A 136 4.05 -30.23 -8.04
C GLU A 136 5.44 -30.84 -8.25
N ALA A 137 6.19 -30.33 -9.21
CA ALA A 137 7.60 -30.65 -9.33
C ALA A 137 8.28 -30.16 -8.04
N SER A 138 8.63 -31.10 -7.17
CA SER A 138 9.33 -30.86 -5.91
C SER A 138 10.54 -29.96 -6.19
N ALA A 139 10.48 -28.70 -5.78
CA ALA A 139 11.62 -27.79 -5.76
C ALA A 139 12.61 -28.31 -4.68
N ARG A 140 13.39 -29.30 -5.05
CA ARG A 140 14.61 -29.73 -4.37
C ARG A 140 15.79 -29.22 -5.19
N ALA A 141 16.36 -28.09 -4.79
CA ALA A 141 17.77 -27.76 -4.98
C ALA A 141 18.15 -26.71 -3.94
#